data_1c5aaae471444da370e2c4b48006c2a0
#
_entry.id   1c5aaae471444da370e2c4b48006c2a0
#
_cell.length_a   1.000
_cell.length_b   1.000
_cell.length_c   1.000
_cell.angle_alpha   90.00
_cell.angle_beta   90.00
_cell.angle_gamma   90.00
#
_symmetry.space_group_name_H-M   'P 1'
#
loop_
_entity.id
_entity.type
_entity.pdbx_description
1 polymer ?
#
loop_
_entity_poly.entity_id
_entity_poly.type
_entity_poly.pdbx_seq_one_letter_code
_entity_poly.pdbx_strand_id
1 'polypeptide(L)'
;MKHSNKNIDWKSVFSISSVLYTLSGVLFAVIALKGFMLPNHFLDGGVTGISILLHEIFHLDVGLLILIINIPFLYIGYRKIGKNFAVQSAMAVALLTISMNLVNIPAVTHDKILIAIFGGFLIGLGVGLVIKGGGVIDGLEVIADYTNRKLGFSTSEIILFINTILFLSAAFYFGPEAAMYSILTYFTATRTSDYVVDGFEEYTALTIVSAKHDLIKSIIVNDFNKAISVYKGERGYLPGSFDVAHDCDIVMTIVTRLEL
;
A
#
# COMPACT_ATOMS: atom_id res chain seq x y z
N MET A 1 20.77 1.87 -14.16
CA MET A 1 19.51 1.89 -14.92
C MET A 1 19.42 3.18 -15.71
N LYS A 2 19.38 3.12 -17.05
CA LYS A 2 19.20 4.29 -17.93
C LYS A 2 17.83 4.89 -17.66
N HIS A 3 17.77 6.13 -17.17
CA HIS A 3 16.55 6.91 -17.13
C HIS A 3 16.01 7.05 -18.56
N SER A 4 15.02 6.25 -18.89
CA SER A 4 14.25 6.45 -20.10
C SER A 4 13.51 7.79 -19.95
N ASN A 5 13.94 8.78 -20.69
CA ASN A 5 13.28 10.08 -20.82
C ASN A 5 12.01 9.90 -21.69
N LYS A 6 11.12 8.98 -21.26
CA LYS A 6 9.85 8.75 -21.96
C LYS A 6 8.95 9.93 -21.71
N ASN A 7 8.35 10.44 -22.77
CA ASN A 7 7.27 11.41 -22.73
C ASN A 7 6.11 10.85 -21.90
N ILE A 8 5.29 11.73 -21.31
CA ILE A 8 4.08 11.33 -20.59
C ILE A 8 3.19 10.56 -21.55
N ASP A 9 2.80 9.36 -21.17
CA ASP A 9 1.83 8.56 -21.92
C ASP A 9 0.41 8.97 -21.50
N TRP A 10 -0.10 10.01 -22.14
CA TRP A 10 -1.42 10.55 -21.88
C TRP A 10 -2.55 9.52 -22.08
N LYS A 11 -2.37 8.54 -22.96
CA LYS A 11 -3.37 7.47 -23.16
C LYS A 11 -3.46 6.55 -21.95
N SER A 12 -2.33 6.25 -21.32
CA SER A 12 -2.29 5.47 -20.08
C SER A 12 -2.85 6.26 -18.89
N VAL A 13 -2.44 7.53 -18.75
CA VAL A 13 -2.88 8.43 -17.67
C VAL A 13 -4.38 8.67 -17.70
N PHE A 14 -4.95 8.93 -18.88
CA PHE A 14 -6.39 9.16 -19.06
C PHE A 14 -7.14 7.95 -19.59
N SER A 15 -6.67 6.74 -19.32
CA SER A 15 -7.47 5.55 -19.61
C SER A 15 -8.76 5.57 -18.78
N ILE A 16 -9.87 5.11 -19.35
CA ILE A 16 -11.17 5.08 -18.67
C ILE A 16 -11.06 4.38 -17.32
N SER A 17 -10.34 3.26 -17.28
CA SER A 17 -10.14 2.50 -16.04
C SER A 17 -9.37 3.31 -14.98
N SER A 18 -8.26 3.97 -15.36
CA SER A 18 -7.46 4.78 -14.44
C SER A 18 -8.28 5.94 -13.86
N VAL A 19 -9.03 6.65 -14.71
CA VAL A 19 -9.89 7.76 -14.28
C VAL A 19 -11.00 7.28 -13.35
N LEU A 20 -11.67 6.17 -13.68
CA LEU A 20 -12.74 5.61 -12.84
C LEU A 20 -12.19 5.16 -11.48
N TYR A 21 -11.05 4.49 -11.45
CA TYR A 21 -10.40 4.09 -10.20
C TYR A 21 -10.03 5.30 -9.35
N THR A 22 -9.42 6.33 -9.95
CA THR A 22 -9.02 7.55 -9.22
C THR A 22 -10.25 8.30 -8.68
N LEU A 23 -11.30 8.49 -9.49
CA LEU A 23 -12.50 9.19 -9.06
C LEU A 23 -13.25 8.44 -7.95
N SER A 24 -13.43 7.14 -8.11
CA SER A 24 -14.08 6.31 -7.07
C SER A 24 -13.24 6.26 -5.79
N GLY A 25 -11.92 6.13 -5.93
CA GLY A 25 -11.01 6.14 -4.79
C GLY A 25 -11.04 7.44 -4.01
N VAL A 26 -10.99 8.58 -4.69
CA VAL A 26 -11.12 9.90 -4.05
C VAL A 26 -12.48 10.06 -3.38
N LEU A 27 -13.57 9.60 -4.01
CA LEU A 27 -14.90 9.66 -3.42
C LEU A 27 -14.96 8.90 -2.08
N PHE A 28 -14.47 7.65 -2.03
CA PHE A 28 -14.43 6.88 -0.79
C PHE A 28 -13.53 7.52 0.27
N ALA A 29 -12.38 8.08 -0.13
CA ALA A 29 -11.49 8.79 0.78
C ALA A 29 -12.17 10.03 1.39
N VAL A 30 -12.89 10.84 0.60
CA VAL A 30 -13.63 12.02 1.09
C VAL A 30 -14.73 11.62 2.08
N ILE A 31 -15.47 10.55 1.78
CA ILE A 31 -16.52 10.03 2.68
C ILE A 31 -15.89 9.58 3.99
N ALA A 32 -14.78 8.85 3.95
CA ALA A 32 -14.07 8.41 5.14
C ALA A 32 -13.57 9.59 5.99
N LEU A 33 -12.87 10.53 5.36
CA LEU A 33 -12.28 11.67 6.06
C LEU A 33 -13.34 12.58 6.65
N LYS A 34 -14.33 13.02 5.86
CA LYS A 34 -15.34 13.99 6.32
C LYS A 34 -16.50 13.36 7.12
N GLY A 35 -16.90 12.14 6.75
CA GLY A 35 -18.03 11.48 7.40
C GLY A 35 -17.67 10.76 8.70
N PHE A 36 -16.42 10.32 8.84
CA PHE A 36 -16.02 9.50 9.97
C PHE A 36 -14.86 10.08 10.77
N MET A 37 -13.74 10.44 10.13
CA MET A 37 -12.48 10.73 10.83
C MET A 37 -12.45 12.15 11.42
N LEU A 38 -12.57 13.16 10.57
CA LEU A 38 -12.47 14.57 10.98
C LEU A 38 -13.44 14.94 12.11
N PRO A 39 -14.75 14.60 12.05
CA PRO A 39 -15.69 14.97 13.11
C PRO A 39 -15.39 14.30 14.46
N ASN A 40 -14.55 13.27 14.48
CA ASN A 40 -14.28 12.45 15.66
C ASN A 40 -12.80 12.44 16.07
N HIS A 41 -11.95 13.28 15.45
CA HIS A 41 -10.51 13.43 15.73
C HIS A 41 -9.71 12.12 15.56
N PHE A 42 -10.10 11.28 14.60
CA PHE A 42 -9.42 10.04 14.29
C PHE A 42 -8.42 10.25 13.14
N LEU A 43 -7.29 9.57 13.24
CA LEU A 43 -6.22 9.60 12.25
C LEU A 43 -6.14 8.26 11.51
N ASP A 44 -5.82 8.31 10.22
CA ASP A 44 -5.62 7.13 9.40
C ASP A 44 -4.14 6.73 9.22
N GLY A 45 -3.24 7.59 9.64
CA GLY A 45 -1.80 7.44 9.38
C GLY A 45 -1.34 8.24 8.16
N GLY A 46 -0.05 8.15 7.84
CA GLY A 46 0.52 8.79 6.66
C GLY A 46 0.39 10.31 6.58
N VAL A 47 0.37 10.83 5.36
CA VAL A 47 0.22 12.28 5.09
C VAL A 47 -1.16 12.79 5.48
N THR A 48 -2.20 12.00 5.23
CA THR A 48 -3.56 12.36 5.63
C THR A 48 -3.69 12.47 7.13
N GLY A 49 -3.16 11.51 7.90
CA GLY A 49 -3.13 11.55 9.35
C GLY A 49 -2.34 12.73 9.91
N ILE A 50 -1.17 13.04 9.32
CA ILE A 50 -0.39 14.24 9.68
C ILE A 50 -1.19 15.50 9.38
N SER A 51 -1.91 15.55 8.26
CA SER A 51 -2.72 16.71 7.88
C SER A 51 -3.88 16.95 8.84
N ILE A 52 -4.56 15.87 9.29
CA ILE A 52 -5.63 15.95 10.30
C ILE A 52 -5.06 16.45 11.63
N LEU A 53 -3.93 15.90 12.09
CA LEU A 53 -3.29 16.35 13.33
C LEU A 53 -2.91 17.84 13.28
N LEU A 54 -2.33 18.30 12.17
CA LEU A 54 -1.98 19.70 11.98
C LEU A 54 -3.21 20.61 11.88
N HIS A 55 -4.29 20.13 11.27
CA HIS A 55 -5.57 20.82 11.24
C HIS A 55 -6.09 21.10 12.68
N GLU A 56 -6.08 20.07 13.51
CA GLU A 56 -6.56 20.19 14.89
C GLU A 56 -5.70 21.12 15.75
N ILE A 57 -4.39 21.14 15.52
CA ILE A 57 -3.46 21.98 16.30
C ILE A 57 -3.48 23.43 15.80
N PHE A 58 -3.49 23.66 14.49
CA PHE A 58 -3.29 24.96 13.87
C PHE A 58 -4.54 25.56 13.24
N HIS A 59 -5.65 24.80 13.20
CA HIS A 59 -6.91 25.18 12.55
C HIS A 59 -6.77 25.53 11.05
N LEU A 60 -5.79 24.90 10.38
CA LEU A 60 -5.56 25.05 8.93
C LEU A 60 -6.46 24.10 8.14
N ASP A 61 -6.77 24.43 6.89
CA ASP A 61 -7.59 23.59 6.04
C ASP A 61 -6.91 22.25 5.74
N VAL A 62 -7.62 21.12 5.98
CA VAL A 62 -7.09 19.77 5.80
C VAL A 62 -6.72 19.49 4.35
N GLY A 63 -7.58 19.91 3.41
CA GLY A 63 -7.32 19.70 1.98
C GLY A 63 -6.05 20.44 1.54
N LEU A 64 -5.86 21.66 2.02
CA LEU A 64 -4.64 22.44 1.75
C LEU A 64 -3.40 21.78 2.35
N LEU A 65 -3.50 21.27 3.57
CA LEU A 65 -2.41 20.56 4.23
C LEU A 65 -2.03 19.27 3.47
N ILE A 66 -3.02 18.47 3.06
CA ILE A 66 -2.79 17.28 2.23
C ILE A 66 -2.04 17.67 0.95
N LEU A 67 -2.44 18.74 0.27
CA LEU A 67 -1.78 19.18 -0.95
C LEU A 67 -0.33 19.59 -0.69
N ILE A 68 -0.10 20.47 0.29
CA ILE A 68 1.24 21.03 0.57
C ILE A 68 2.21 19.94 1.01
N ILE A 69 1.78 19.05 1.92
CA ILE A 69 2.62 17.98 2.44
C ILE A 69 2.93 16.94 1.36
N ASN A 70 2.03 16.72 0.39
CA ASN A 70 2.29 15.82 -0.73
C ASN A 70 3.26 16.38 -1.80
N ILE A 71 3.49 17.70 -1.89
CA ILE A 71 4.37 18.29 -2.92
C ILE A 71 5.77 17.63 -2.96
N PRO A 72 6.52 17.52 -1.84
CA PRO A 72 7.84 16.88 -1.87
C PRO A 72 7.78 15.41 -2.31
N PHE A 73 6.70 14.70 -1.96
CA PHE A 73 6.51 13.29 -2.34
C PHE A 73 6.23 13.14 -3.84
N LEU A 74 5.40 14.01 -4.40
CA LEU A 74 5.13 14.07 -5.83
C LEU A 74 6.42 14.36 -6.63
N TYR A 75 7.26 15.27 -6.13
CA TYR A 75 8.55 15.57 -6.76
C TYR A 75 9.50 14.36 -6.74
N ILE A 76 9.58 13.64 -5.61
CA ILE A 76 10.38 12.42 -5.50
C ILE A 76 9.82 11.33 -6.42
N GLY A 77 8.49 11.13 -6.44
CA GLY A 77 7.82 10.19 -7.33
C GLY A 77 8.09 10.47 -8.80
N TYR A 78 8.03 11.75 -9.20
CA TYR A 78 8.39 12.18 -10.54
C TYR A 78 9.82 11.79 -10.94
N ARG A 79 10.78 11.97 -10.01
CA ARG A 79 12.20 11.69 -10.23
C ARG A 79 12.53 10.19 -10.21
N LYS A 80 11.82 9.39 -9.41
CA LYS A 80 12.22 8.02 -9.07
C LYS A 80 11.33 6.94 -9.68
N ILE A 81 10.03 7.16 -9.73
CA ILE A 81 9.06 6.19 -10.25
C ILE A 81 8.79 6.52 -11.72
N GLY A 82 8.36 7.75 -12.00
CA GLY A 82 8.13 8.19 -13.37
C GLY A 82 7.10 9.31 -13.50
N LYS A 83 7.04 9.86 -14.72
CA LYS A 83 6.17 11.01 -15.04
C LYS A 83 4.69 10.66 -14.96
N ASN A 84 4.27 9.49 -15.46
CA ASN A 84 2.87 9.05 -15.44
C ASN A 84 2.37 8.92 -14.00
N PHE A 85 3.13 8.25 -13.14
CA PHE A 85 2.82 8.11 -11.71
C PHE A 85 2.64 9.49 -11.03
N ALA A 86 3.59 10.41 -11.26
CA ALA A 86 3.53 11.74 -10.64
C ALA A 86 2.31 12.55 -11.09
N VAL A 87 1.93 12.45 -12.38
CA VAL A 87 0.75 13.14 -12.91
C VAL A 87 -0.53 12.54 -12.32
N GLN A 88 -0.65 11.21 -12.29
CA GLN A 88 -1.81 10.53 -11.70
C GLN A 88 -1.95 10.83 -10.21
N SER A 89 -0.85 10.79 -9.46
CA SER A 89 -0.84 11.14 -8.03
C SER A 89 -1.19 12.62 -7.81
N ALA A 90 -0.63 13.52 -8.61
CA ALA A 90 -0.98 14.95 -8.54
C ALA A 90 -2.47 15.20 -8.83
N MET A 91 -3.04 14.49 -9.80
CA MET A 91 -4.48 14.55 -10.08
C MET A 91 -5.31 14.01 -8.91
N ALA A 92 -4.93 12.86 -8.33
CA ALA A 92 -5.64 12.28 -7.19
C ALA A 92 -5.61 13.21 -5.98
N VAL A 93 -4.44 13.75 -5.62
CA VAL A 93 -4.28 14.69 -4.50
C VAL A 93 -5.04 15.99 -4.75
N ALA A 94 -5.00 16.55 -5.97
CA ALA A 94 -5.74 17.75 -6.32
C ALA A 94 -7.27 17.51 -6.24
N LEU A 95 -7.75 16.39 -6.78
CA LEU A 95 -9.17 16.01 -6.69
C LEU A 95 -9.61 15.81 -5.24
N LEU A 96 -8.79 15.16 -4.42
CA LEU A 96 -9.06 15.00 -2.99
C LEU A 96 -9.16 16.36 -2.31
N THR A 97 -8.19 17.24 -2.52
CA THR A 97 -8.17 18.60 -1.95
C THR A 97 -9.42 19.40 -2.35
N ILE A 98 -9.76 19.40 -3.64
CA ILE A 98 -10.95 20.09 -4.15
C ILE A 98 -12.22 19.50 -3.53
N SER A 99 -12.34 18.18 -3.50
CA SER A 99 -13.51 17.50 -2.94
C SER A 99 -13.64 17.73 -1.42
N MET A 100 -12.53 17.79 -0.70
CA MET A 100 -12.52 18.14 0.73
C MET A 100 -13.07 19.55 0.99
N ASN A 101 -12.90 20.49 0.08
CA ASN A 101 -13.41 21.86 0.23
C ASN A 101 -14.85 22.03 -0.26
N LEU A 102 -15.22 21.34 -1.35
CA LEU A 102 -16.54 21.51 -1.98
C LEU A 102 -17.64 20.66 -1.38
N VAL A 103 -17.32 19.44 -0.93
CA VAL A 103 -18.32 18.49 -0.46
C VAL A 103 -18.48 18.60 1.05
N ASN A 104 -19.69 18.85 1.53
CA ASN A 104 -20.02 18.82 2.95
C ASN A 104 -20.73 17.51 3.27
N ILE A 105 -20.09 16.68 4.09
CA ILE A 105 -20.65 15.41 4.58
C ILE A 105 -20.82 15.56 6.10
N PRO A 106 -22.03 15.40 6.64
CA PRO A 106 -22.25 15.38 8.08
C PRO A 106 -21.59 14.14 8.68
N ALA A 107 -21.28 14.19 9.98
CA ALA A 107 -20.79 13.01 10.71
C ALA A 107 -21.80 11.86 10.57
N VAL A 108 -21.34 10.72 10.09
CA VAL A 108 -22.19 9.52 9.89
C VAL A 108 -22.50 8.86 11.22
N THR A 109 -21.52 8.82 12.12
CA THR A 109 -21.63 8.22 13.44
C THR A 109 -20.63 8.84 14.40
N HIS A 110 -20.89 8.71 15.71
CA HIS A 110 -19.95 9.04 16.78
C HIS A 110 -19.50 7.81 17.56
N ASP A 111 -19.92 6.61 17.15
CA ASP A 111 -19.46 5.37 17.74
C ASP A 111 -18.01 5.08 17.29
N LYS A 112 -17.10 5.06 18.26
CA LYS A 112 -15.66 4.98 18.02
C LYS A 112 -15.24 3.69 17.29
N ILE A 113 -15.91 2.56 17.57
CA ILE A 113 -15.62 1.28 16.93
C ILE A 113 -16.07 1.32 15.46
N LEU A 114 -17.29 1.83 15.22
CA LEU A 114 -17.81 1.98 13.86
C LEU A 114 -16.93 2.92 13.02
N ILE A 115 -16.45 4.01 13.62
CA ILE A 115 -15.54 4.94 12.94
C ILE A 115 -14.24 4.24 12.57
N ALA A 116 -13.63 3.53 13.51
CA ALA A 116 -12.36 2.85 13.28
C ALA A 116 -12.45 1.78 12.19
N ILE A 117 -13.53 1.00 12.19
CA ILE A 117 -13.71 -0.09 11.23
C ILE A 117 -14.18 0.44 9.87
N PHE A 118 -15.31 1.17 9.83
CA PHE A 118 -15.89 1.61 8.55
C PHE A 118 -15.15 2.80 7.96
N GLY A 119 -14.67 3.74 8.79
CA GLY A 119 -13.81 4.82 8.33
C GLY A 119 -12.49 4.29 7.78
N GLY A 120 -11.85 3.35 8.52
CA GLY A 120 -10.65 2.66 8.07
C GLY A 120 -10.87 1.85 6.78
N PHE A 121 -11.97 1.11 6.68
CA PHE A 121 -12.35 0.38 5.48
C PHE A 121 -12.52 1.31 4.26
N LEU A 122 -13.27 2.40 4.41
CA LEU A 122 -13.53 3.33 3.31
C LEU A 122 -12.27 4.07 2.86
N ILE A 123 -11.41 4.51 3.78
CA ILE A 123 -10.15 5.18 3.41
C ILE A 123 -9.20 4.18 2.73
N GLY A 124 -9.08 2.96 3.26
CA GLY A 124 -8.26 1.92 2.65
C GLY A 124 -8.74 1.52 1.26
N LEU A 125 -10.06 1.42 1.07
CA LEU A 125 -10.67 1.19 -0.24
C LEU A 125 -10.36 2.36 -1.18
N GLY A 126 -10.46 3.59 -0.71
CA GLY A 126 -10.12 4.80 -1.46
C GLY A 126 -8.66 4.82 -1.91
N VAL A 127 -7.74 4.60 -0.98
CA VAL A 127 -6.29 4.53 -1.25
C VAL A 127 -5.98 3.42 -2.24
N GLY A 128 -6.46 2.20 -2.00
CA GLY A 128 -6.22 1.05 -2.87
C GLY A 128 -6.73 1.24 -4.30
N LEU A 129 -7.90 1.86 -4.46
CA LEU A 129 -8.43 2.20 -5.79
C LEU A 129 -7.57 3.23 -6.52
N VAL A 130 -7.08 4.27 -5.84
CA VAL A 130 -6.17 5.25 -6.46
C VAL A 130 -4.86 4.60 -6.87
N ILE A 131 -4.33 3.68 -6.07
CA ILE A 131 -3.13 2.90 -6.43
C ILE A 131 -3.40 2.07 -7.70
N LYS A 132 -4.55 1.39 -7.81
CA LYS A 132 -4.97 0.71 -9.04
C LYS A 132 -5.13 1.66 -10.23
N GLY A 133 -5.50 2.91 -9.98
CA GLY A 133 -5.52 3.97 -10.98
C GLY A 133 -4.14 4.40 -11.46
N GLY A 134 -3.07 3.96 -10.78
CA GLY A 134 -1.68 4.26 -11.10
C GLY A 134 -1.08 5.47 -10.37
N GLY A 135 -1.80 6.04 -9.40
CA GLY A 135 -1.35 7.14 -8.55
C GLY A 135 -1.35 6.78 -7.07
N VAL A 136 -1.12 7.76 -6.21
CA VAL A 136 -1.27 7.66 -4.75
C VAL A 136 -1.92 8.93 -4.21
N ILE A 137 -2.64 8.80 -3.10
CA ILE A 137 -3.15 9.93 -2.29
C ILE A 137 -2.16 10.25 -1.18
N ASP A 138 -1.55 9.21 -0.63
CA ASP A 138 -0.56 9.31 0.44
C ASP A 138 0.84 9.04 -0.13
N GLY A 139 1.66 10.08 -0.13
CA GLY A 139 3.02 10.00 -0.68
C GLY A 139 4.06 9.42 0.28
N LEU A 140 3.68 9.04 1.51
CA LEU A 140 4.63 8.53 2.50
C LEU A 140 5.36 7.29 2.03
N GLU A 141 4.67 6.38 1.32
CA GLU A 141 5.24 5.17 0.74
C GLU A 141 6.38 5.47 -0.25
N VAL A 142 6.23 6.56 -1.02
CA VAL A 142 7.25 7.00 -1.98
C VAL A 142 8.54 7.41 -1.28
N ILE A 143 8.44 8.12 -0.16
CA ILE A 143 9.63 8.46 0.65
C ILE A 143 10.22 7.24 1.32
N ALA A 144 9.40 6.38 1.86
CA ALA A 144 9.86 5.18 2.53
C ALA A 144 10.67 4.30 1.57
N ASP A 145 10.20 4.08 0.33
CA ASP A 145 10.97 3.36 -0.71
C ASP A 145 12.28 4.10 -1.08
N TYR A 146 12.22 5.43 -1.21
CA TYR A 146 13.43 6.21 -1.51
C TYR A 146 14.46 6.14 -0.38
N THR A 147 14.03 6.19 0.87
CA THR A 147 14.88 6.16 2.06
C THR A 147 15.46 4.77 2.29
N ASN A 148 14.68 3.71 2.05
CA ASN A 148 15.15 2.32 2.05
C ASN A 148 16.43 2.16 1.22
N ARG A 149 16.42 2.65 -0.01
CA ARG A 149 17.57 2.55 -0.94
C ARG A 149 18.82 3.31 -0.48
N LYS A 150 18.68 4.28 0.42
CA LYS A 150 19.81 5.08 0.93
C LYS A 150 20.31 4.62 2.27
N LEU A 151 19.45 4.26 3.19
CA LEU A 151 19.76 4.00 4.58
C LEU A 151 19.69 2.51 4.95
N GLY A 152 19.16 1.65 4.09
CA GLY A 152 19.08 0.21 4.33
C GLY A 152 17.92 -0.22 5.25
N PHE A 153 17.12 0.71 5.78
CA PHE A 153 15.88 0.38 6.51
C PHE A 153 14.79 -0.07 5.55
N SER A 154 13.97 -1.03 5.95
CA SER A 154 12.83 -1.44 5.12
C SER A 154 11.79 -0.31 5.00
N THR A 155 11.06 -0.28 3.87
CA THR A 155 9.98 0.69 3.65
C THR A 155 8.98 0.65 4.81
N SER A 156 8.60 -0.55 5.27
CA SER A 156 7.67 -0.75 6.38
C SER A 156 8.19 -0.20 7.71
N GLU A 157 9.49 -0.33 8.00
CA GLU A 157 10.10 0.22 9.21
C GLU A 157 10.02 1.74 9.25
N ILE A 158 10.25 2.40 8.11
CA ILE A 158 10.18 3.85 8.01
C ILE A 158 8.75 4.35 8.19
N ILE A 159 7.78 3.70 7.54
CA ILE A 159 6.36 4.02 7.69
C ILE A 159 5.92 3.81 9.15
N LEU A 160 6.31 2.68 9.75
CA LEU A 160 5.99 2.37 11.14
C LEU A 160 6.56 3.43 12.10
N PHE A 161 7.81 3.86 11.89
CA PHE A 161 8.45 4.90 12.70
C PHE A 161 7.70 6.22 12.63
N ILE A 162 7.35 6.68 11.42
CA ILE A 162 6.62 7.95 11.23
C ILE A 162 5.22 7.86 11.85
N ASN A 163 4.50 6.77 11.62
CA ASN A 163 3.17 6.57 12.18
C ASN A 163 3.21 6.41 13.72
N THR A 164 4.28 5.83 14.28
CA THR A 164 4.46 5.78 15.73
C THR A 164 4.54 7.17 16.33
N ILE A 165 5.33 8.07 15.73
CA ILE A 165 5.42 9.47 16.18
C ILE A 165 4.06 10.15 16.04
N LEU A 166 3.35 9.94 14.93
CA LEU A 166 2.02 10.50 14.70
C LEU A 166 1.03 10.07 15.79
N PHE A 167 0.94 8.75 16.07
CA PHE A 167 0.00 8.24 17.07
C PHE A 167 0.38 8.61 18.51
N LEU A 168 1.66 8.72 18.84
CA LEU A 168 2.11 9.27 20.12
C LEU A 168 1.71 10.74 20.26
N SER A 169 1.85 11.54 19.19
CA SER A 169 1.38 12.92 19.19
C SER A 169 -0.14 12.98 19.35
N ALA A 170 -0.90 12.12 18.67
CA ALA A 170 -2.34 12.01 18.84
C ALA A 170 -2.73 11.64 20.27
N ALA A 171 -2.00 10.71 20.91
CA ALA A 171 -2.24 10.36 22.31
C ALA A 171 -2.05 11.55 23.26
N PHE A 172 -1.09 12.40 22.96
CA PHE A 172 -0.82 13.60 23.76
C PHE A 172 -1.91 14.68 23.59
N TYR A 173 -2.39 14.91 22.35
CA TYR A 173 -3.36 15.97 22.05
C TYR A 173 -4.81 15.54 22.26
N PHE A 174 -5.20 14.32 21.86
CA PHE A 174 -6.59 13.83 21.88
C PHE A 174 -6.84 12.80 22.98
N GLY A 175 -5.78 12.39 23.69
CA GLY A 175 -5.83 11.34 24.69
C GLY A 175 -5.52 9.93 24.13
N PRO A 176 -5.17 9.00 25.04
CA PRO A 176 -4.72 7.66 24.66
C PRO A 176 -5.81 6.83 23.95
N GLU A 177 -7.07 7.05 24.29
CA GLU A 177 -8.19 6.34 23.67
C GLU A 177 -8.31 6.66 22.17
N ALA A 178 -8.25 7.96 21.80
CA ALA A 178 -8.30 8.39 20.41
C ALA A 178 -7.12 7.83 19.61
N ALA A 179 -5.93 7.80 20.19
CA ALA A 179 -4.76 7.20 19.56
C ALA A 179 -4.94 5.69 19.31
N MET A 180 -5.48 4.95 20.28
CA MET A 180 -5.74 3.50 20.12
C MET A 180 -6.74 3.22 19.00
N TYR A 181 -7.83 4.00 18.91
CA TYR A 181 -8.78 3.86 17.81
C TYR A 181 -8.19 4.30 16.46
N SER A 182 -7.31 5.32 16.45
CA SER A 182 -6.58 5.72 15.25
C SER A 182 -5.66 4.61 14.74
N ILE A 183 -4.97 3.91 15.63
CA ILE A 183 -4.17 2.71 15.29
C ILE A 183 -5.05 1.62 14.67
N LEU A 184 -6.24 1.38 15.24
CA LEU A 184 -7.20 0.41 14.68
C LEU A 184 -7.70 0.86 13.29
N THR A 185 -7.99 2.16 13.13
CA THR A 185 -8.37 2.75 11.84
C THR A 185 -7.27 2.53 10.80
N TYR A 186 -6.03 2.84 11.14
CA TYR A 186 -4.87 2.64 10.27
C TYR A 186 -4.68 1.18 9.89
N PHE A 187 -4.77 0.26 10.86
CA PHE A 187 -4.67 -1.18 10.58
C PHE A 187 -5.77 -1.65 9.60
N THR A 188 -7.01 -1.23 9.82
CA THR A 188 -8.14 -1.56 8.95
C THR A 188 -7.93 -0.96 7.55
N ALA A 189 -7.47 0.29 7.47
CA ALA A 189 -7.19 0.97 6.21
C ALA A 189 -6.09 0.26 5.40
N THR A 190 -4.97 -0.06 6.03
CA THR A 190 -3.85 -0.74 5.37
C THR A 190 -4.27 -2.10 4.85
N ARG A 191 -4.94 -2.93 5.69
CA ARG A 191 -5.42 -4.24 5.25
C ARG A 191 -6.41 -4.17 4.10
N THR A 192 -7.32 -3.21 4.14
CA THR A 192 -8.28 -3.00 3.04
C THR A 192 -7.58 -2.57 1.77
N SER A 193 -6.62 -1.64 1.86
CA SER A 193 -5.84 -1.18 0.72
C SER A 193 -5.06 -2.35 0.08
N ASP A 194 -4.39 -3.17 0.89
CA ASP A 194 -3.66 -4.36 0.43
C ASP A 194 -4.59 -5.30 -0.35
N TYR A 195 -5.76 -5.63 0.21
CA TYR A 195 -6.75 -6.48 -0.48
C TYR A 195 -7.27 -5.87 -1.79
N VAL A 196 -7.45 -4.57 -1.83
CA VAL A 196 -7.88 -3.88 -3.05
C VAL A 196 -6.78 -3.92 -4.10
N VAL A 197 -5.52 -3.69 -3.72
CA VAL A 197 -4.37 -3.64 -4.66
C VAL A 197 -3.99 -5.02 -5.15
N ASP A 198 -3.73 -5.93 -4.23
CA ASP A 198 -3.16 -7.25 -4.51
C ASP A 198 -4.24 -8.33 -4.80
N GLY A 199 -5.46 -8.09 -4.33
CA GLY A 199 -6.55 -9.06 -4.40
C GLY A 199 -6.58 -10.01 -3.20
N PHE A 200 -7.50 -10.97 -3.24
CA PHE A 200 -7.68 -11.96 -2.17
C PHE A 200 -6.79 -13.20 -2.34
N GLU A 201 -6.25 -13.41 -3.53
CA GLU A 201 -5.45 -14.59 -3.86
C GLU A 201 -3.96 -14.26 -3.79
N GLU A 202 -3.31 -14.66 -2.71
CA GLU A 202 -1.85 -14.68 -2.62
C GLU A 202 -1.33 -16.00 -3.19
N TYR A 203 -0.64 -15.93 -4.33
CA TYR A 203 0.05 -17.07 -4.91
C TYR A 203 1.49 -17.15 -4.41
N THR A 204 1.90 -18.32 -3.95
CA THR A 204 3.26 -18.60 -3.53
C THR A 204 3.92 -19.58 -4.48
N ALA A 205 5.07 -19.21 -5.02
CA ALA A 205 5.88 -20.15 -5.79
C ALA A 205 6.74 -20.98 -4.83
N LEU A 206 6.46 -22.27 -4.75
CA LEU A 206 7.26 -23.22 -4.00
C LEU A 206 8.34 -23.79 -4.93
N THR A 207 9.61 -23.64 -4.50
CA THR A 207 10.75 -24.26 -5.17
C THR A 207 11.29 -25.37 -4.28
N ILE A 208 11.25 -26.59 -4.79
CA ILE A 208 11.61 -27.79 -4.04
C ILE A 208 12.85 -28.43 -4.66
N VAL A 209 13.89 -28.57 -3.85
CA VAL A 209 15.13 -29.27 -4.23
C VAL A 209 15.25 -30.50 -3.35
N SER A 210 15.18 -31.70 -3.95
CA SER A 210 15.22 -32.96 -3.19
C SER A 210 15.84 -34.07 -4.03
N ALA A 211 16.50 -35.01 -3.34
CA ALA A 211 16.95 -36.26 -3.98
C ALA A 211 15.79 -37.17 -4.41
N LYS A 212 14.60 -36.96 -3.84
CA LYS A 212 13.37 -37.71 -4.17
C LYS A 212 12.46 -36.91 -5.12
N HIS A 213 13.05 -36.18 -6.08
CA HIS A 213 12.32 -35.26 -6.96
C HIS A 213 11.22 -35.98 -7.75
N ASP A 214 11.41 -37.23 -8.20
CA ASP A 214 10.40 -37.97 -8.98
C ASP A 214 9.17 -38.32 -8.15
N LEU A 215 9.36 -38.72 -6.89
CA LEU A 215 8.25 -38.93 -5.96
C LEU A 215 7.47 -37.63 -5.70
N ILE A 216 8.19 -36.52 -5.49
CA ILE A 216 7.58 -35.21 -5.26
C ILE A 216 6.78 -34.75 -6.48
N LYS A 217 7.32 -34.91 -7.70
CA LYS A 217 6.59 -34.61 -8.93
C LYS A 217 5.28 -35.40 -9.03
N SER A 218 5.34 -36.71 -8.73
CA SER A 218 4.17 -37.57 -8.75
C SER A 218 3.10 -37.12 -7.74
N ILE A 219 3.50 -36.83 -6.52
CA ILE A 219 2.57 -36.37 -5.47
C ILE A 219 1.92 -35.04 -5.87
N ILE A 220 2.72 -34.05 -6.30
CA ILE A 220 2.18 -32.74 -6.66
C ILE A 220 1.20 -32.83 -7.83
N VAL A 221 1.52 -33.62 -8.84
CA VAL A 221 0.67 -33.72 -10.04
C VAL A 221 -0.56 -34.61 -9.78
N ASN A 222 -0.38 -35.78 -9.16
CA ASN A 222 -1.45 -36.77 -9.05
C ASN A 222 -2.31 -36.59 -7.81
N ASP A 223 -1.71 -36.26 -6.66
CA ASP A 223 -2.45 -36.17 -5.40
C ASP A 223 -2.97 -34.74 -5.17
N PHE A 224 -2.16 -33.71 -5.45
CA PHE A 224 -2.56 -32.31 -5.31
C PHE A 224 -3.16 -31.69 -6.58
N ASN A 225 -3.12 -32.40 -7.72
CA ASN A 225 -3.63 -31.94 -9.02
C ASN A 225 -3.11 -30.53 -9.42
N LYS A 226 -1.81 -30.29 -9.17
CA LYS A 226 -1.15 -29.01 -9.47
C LYS A 226 -0.16 -29.15 -10.61
N ALA A 227 -0.07 -28.09 -11.42
CA ALA A 227 0.95 -28.02 -12.47
C ALA A 227 2.33 -27.77 -11.84
N ILE A 228 3.36 -28.35 -12.45
CA ILE A 228 4.75 -28.17 -12.06
C ILE A 228 5.59 -27.66 -13.22
N SER A 229 6.63 -26.90 -12.88
CA SER A 229 7.75 -26.59 -13.80
C SER A 229 9.01 -27.26 -13.24
N VAL A 230 9.80 -27.89 -14.10
CA VAL A 230 11.02 -28.59 -13.71
C VAL A 230 12.21 -27.89 -14.33
N TYR A 231 13.16 -27.50 -13.50
CA TYR A 231 14.44 -26.95 -13.92
C TYR A 231 15.52 -28.01 -13.68
N LYS A 232 16.40 -28.19 -14.65
CA LYS A 232 17.59 -29.02 -14.51
C LYS A 232 18.68 -28.25 -13.76
N GLY A 233 19.23 -28.83 -12.74
CA GLY A 233 20.27 -28.24 -11.94
C GLY A 233 21.32 -29.27 -11.48
N GLU A 234 22.39 -28.77 -10.92
CA GLU A 234 23.44 -29.59 -10.29
C GLU A 234 23.37 -29.45 -8.78
N ARG A 235 23.48 -30.56 -8.07
CA ARG A 235 23.50 -30.61 -6.61
C ARG A 235 24.86 -31.09 -6.14
N GLY A 236 25.46 -30.45 -5.13
CA GLY A 236 26.65 -31.06 -4.54
C GLY A 236 27.66 -30.12 -3.93
N TYR A 237 27.46 -28.83 -4.00
CA TYR A 237 28.39 -27.88 -3.36
C TYR A 237 28.06 -27.73 -1.89
N LEU A 238 28.80 -28.49 -1.04
CA LEU A 238 28.68 -28.40 0.42
C LEU A 238 29.99 -27.85 1.01
N PRO A 239 29.94 -27.15 2.17
CA PRO A 239 31.15 -26.76 2.86
C PRO A 239 32.06 -27.97 3.12
N GLY A 240 33.32 -27.93 2.59
CA GLY A 240 34.28 -29.01 2.68
C GLY A 240 34.23 -30.06 1.60
N SER A 241 33.28 -30.03 0.68
CA SER A 241 33.16 -30.94 -0.46
C SER A 241 32.74 -30.16 -1.70
N PHE A 242 33.68 -29.90 -2.61
CA PHE A 242 33.45 -29.17 -3.87
C PHE A 242 33.31 -30.15 -5.04
N ASP A 243 32.67 -31.27 -4.84
CA ASP A 243 32.38 -32.21 -5.93
C ASP A 243 30.94 -32.08 -6.34
N VAL A 244 30.70 -31.96 -7.63
CA VAL A 244 29.34 -32.03 -8.23
C VAL A 244 28.85 -33.46 -8.07
N ALA A 245 27.98 -33.67 -7.14
CA ALA A 245 27.57 -35.02 -6.80
C ALA A 245 26.60 -35.61 -7.82
N HIS A 246 25.59 -34.85 -8.26
CA HIS A 246 24.54 -35.40 -9.15
C HIS A 246 23.70 -34.31 -9.80
N ASP A 247 23.19 -34.58 -11.01
CA ASP A 247 22.09 -33.84 -11.61
C ASP A 247 20.87 -33.93 -10.72
N CYS A 248 20.18 -32.82 -10.53
CA CYS A 248 18.92 -32.79 -9.79
C CYS A 248 17.84 -32.00 -10.51
N ASP A 249 16.62 -32.46 -10.36
CA ASP A 249 15.47 -31.69 -10.82
C ASP A 249 15.00 -30.75 -9.69
N ILE A 250 14.93 -29.47 -10.00
CA ILE A 250 14.34 -28.45 -9.14
C ILE A 250 12.88 -28.32 -9.57
N VAL A 251 11.97 -28.70 -8.68
CA VAL A 251 10.53 -28.67 -8.95
C VAL A 251 9.95 -27.37 -8.43
N MET A 252 9.28 -26.63 -9.30
CA MET A 252 8.54 -25.42 -8.95
C MET A 252 7.06 -25.61 -9.18
N THR A 253 6.25 -25.25 -8.20
CA THR A 253 4.78 -25.22 -8.32
C THR A 253 4.25 -23.92 -7.73
N ILE A 254 3.09 -23.50 -8.20
CA ILE A 254 2.40 -22.30 -7.70
C ILE A 254 1.17 -22.77 -6.95
N VAL A 255 1.06 -22.35 -5.70
CA VAL A 255 -0.06 -22.68 -4.81
C VAL A 255 -0.61 -21.41 -4.17
N THR A 256 -1.87 -21.44 -3.77
CA THR A 256 -2.43 -20.36 -2.95
C THR A 256 -1.92 -20.49 -1.51
N ARG A 257 -1.92 -19.39 -0.76
CA ARG A 257 -1.48 -19.39 0.64
C ARG A 257 -2.29 -20.33 1.53
N LEU A 258 -3.53 -20.62 1.17
CA LEU A 258 -4.40 -21.55 1.90
C LEU A 258 -4.06 -23.02 1.65
N GLU A 259 -3.24 -23.31 0.64
CA GLU A 259 -2.82 -24.66 0.27
C GLU A 259 -1.40 -25.00 0.75
N LEU A 260 -0.76 -24.06 1.43
CA LEU A 260 0.53 -24.21 2.11
C LEU A 260 0.37 -24.85 3.47
#